data_dc2aa3b3c6e728c7b298b61cbe41ad0b
#
_entry.id   dc2aa3b3c6e728c7b298b61cbe41ad0b
#
_cell.length_a   1.000
_cell.length_b   1.000
_cell.length_c   1.000
_cell.angle_alpha   90.00
_cell.angle_beta   90.00
_cell.angle_gamma   90.00
#
_symmetry.space_group_name_H-M   'P 1'
#
loop_
_entity.id
_entity.type
_entity.pdbx_description
1 polymer ?
#
loop_
_entity_poly.entity_id
_entity_poly.type
_entity_poly.pdbx_seq_one_letter_code
_entity_poly.pdbx_strand_id
1 'polypeptide(L)'
;MLRLFLLIITFLAALPASAQVAPRENAIRPELVLRSAAEPGRGADLAIHMRTRPGWHGYWLNPGDAGLPMAVEWQLPPGWRVEPLRYPVPQRLLVAGIVNYVYKGDYALLTRIVPPAGAPRAATIRANMRWLACTDEICVPERGTVAL
;
A
#
# COMPACT_ATOMS: atom_id res chain seq x y z
N MET A 1 15.27 -76.74 -7.33
CA MET A 1 14.96 -75.60 -8.20
C MET A 1 14.37 -74.48 -7.32
N LEU A 2 15.22 -73.54 -6.88
CA LEU A 2 14.85 -72.44 -5.95
C LEU A 2 14.49 -71.23 -6.77
N ARG A 3 13.22 -70.82 -6.81
CA ARG A 3 12.79 -69.58 -7.48
C ARG A 3 12.95 -68.43 -6.54
N LEU A 4 13.96 -67.63 -6.82
CA LEU A 4 14.23 -66.33 -6.09
C LEU A 4 13.23 -65.30 -6.61
N PHE A 5 12.25 -64.89 -5.76
CA PHE A 5 11.36 -63.78 -6.03
C PHE A 5 12.08 -62.47 -5.62
N LEU A 6 12.50 -61.69 -6.62
CA LEU A 6 13.07 -60.36 -6.41
C LEU A 6 11.94 -59.36 -6.23
N LEU A 7 11.66 -58.91 -4.98
CA LEU A 7 10.74 -57.84 -4.68
C LEU A 7 11.48 -56.52 -4.93
N ILE A 8 11.14 -55.86 -6.03
CA ILE A 8 11.58 -54.48 -6.30
C ILE A 8 10.64 -53.55 -5.56
N ILE A 9 11.08 -53.02 -4.41
CA ILE A 9 10.39 -51.95 -3.70
C ILE A 9 10.76 -50.63 -4.38
N THR A 10 9.86 -50.10 -5.20
CA THR A 10 9.95 -48.73 -5.76
C THR A 10 9.60 -47.74 -4.66
N PHE A 11 10.61 -47.09 -4.10
CA PHE A 11 10.48 -45.98 -3.17
C PHE A 11 10.03 -44.74 -3.95
N LEU A 12 8.72 -44.46 -3.96
CA LEU A 12 8.17 -43.24 -4.55
C LEU A 12 8.52 -42.08 -3.61
N ALA A 13 9.61 -41.36 -3.93
CA ALA A 13 9.95 -40.13 -3.20
C ALA A 13 8.88 -39.06 -3.49
N ALA A 14 7.96 -38.89 -2.55
CA ALA A 14 7.00 -37.78 -2.56
C ALA A 14 7.78 -36.47 -2.33
N LEU A 15 8.04 -35.74 -3.41
CA LEU A 15 8.56 -34.37 -3.30
C LEU A 15 7.49 -33.49 -2.63
N PRO A 16 7.86 -32.72 -1.57
CA PRO A 16 6.91 -31.77 -0.99
C PRO A 16 6.56 -30.73 -2.05
N ALA A 17 5.32 -30.70 -2.47
CA ALA A 17 4.79 -29.62 -3.29
C ALA A 17 4.78 -28.35 -2.42
N SER A 18 5.77 -27.50 -2.59
CA SER A 18 5.76 -26.15 -2.01
C SER A 18 4.60 -25.40 -2.68
N ALA A 19 3.48 -25.31 -1.99
CA ALA A 19 2.38 -24.45 -2.42
C ALA A 19 2.88 -23.01 -2.41
N GLN A 20 3.28 -22.49 -3.55
CA GLN A 20 3.60 -21.08 -3.73
C GLN A 20 2.28 -20.32 -3.65
N VAL A 21 2.01 -19.71 -2.49
CA VAL A 21 0.92 -18.76 -2.36
C VAL A 21 1.25 -17.59 -3.28
N ALA A 22 0.52 -17.46 -4.38
CA ALA A 22 0.67 -16.32 -5.27
C ALA A 22 0.50 -15.02 -4.48
N PRO A 23 1.32 -13.99 -4.73
CA PRO A 23 1.18 -12.72 -4.05
C PRO A 23 -0.25 -12.20 -4.23
N ARG A 24 -0.96 -11.98 -3.12
CA ARG A 24 -2.30 -11.42 -3.18
C ARG A 24 -2.22 -9.99 -3.67
N GLU A 25 -2.98 -9.66 -4.70
CA GLU A 25 -3.10 -8.29 -5.18
C GLU A 25 -3.77 -7.42 -4.11
N ASN A 26 -3.20 -6.25 -3.84
CA ASN A 26 -3.76 -5.28 -2.89
C ASN A 26 -5.16 -4.86 -3.30
N ALA A 27 -6.05 -4.74 -2.32
CA ALA A 27 -7.40 -4.23 -2.52
C ALA A 27 -7.41 -2.72 -2.72
N ILE A 28 -6.41 -2.02 -2.16
CA ILE A 28 -6.21 -0.58 -2.36
C ILE A 28 -4.83 -0.38 -2.97
N ARG A 29 -4.77 0.26 -4.14
CA ARG A 29 -3.52 0.49 -4.88
C ARG A 29 -3.15 1.97 -4.85
N PRO A 30 -1.99 2.32 -4.26
CA PRO A 30 -1.49 3.67 -4.26
C PRO A 30 -0.83 4.05 -5.60
N GLU A 31 -0.93 5.33 -5.94
CA GLU A 31 -0.26 5.95 -7.09
C GLU A 31 0.21 7.35 -6.70
N LEU A 32 1.44 7.74 -7.04
CA LEU A 32 1.90 9.12 -6.89
C LEU A 32 1.51 9.92 -8.13
N VAL A 33 0.86 11.05 -7.90
CA VAL A 33 0.42 11.95 -8.96
C VAL A 33 0.96 13.36 -8.68
N LEU A 34 1.87 13.83 -9.55
CA LEU A 34 2.33 15.21 -9.50
C LEU A 34 1.28 16.11 -10.18
N ARG A 35 0.80 17.11 -9.48
CA ARG A 35 -0.27 18.01 -9.96
C ARG A 35 0.24 19.26 -10.65
N SER A 36 1.50 19.60 -10.42
CA SER A 36 2.18 20.73 -11.07
C SER A 36 3.65 20.39 -11.24
N ALA A 37 4.34 21.02 -12.18
CA ALA A 37 5.78 20.88 -12.30
C ALA A 37 6.47 21.32 -11.00
N ALA A 38 7.46 20.54 -10.54
CA ALA A 38 8.27 20.89 -9.40
C ALA A 38 9.32 21.92 -9.85
N GLU A 39 9.27 23.13 -9.30
CA GLU A 39 10.28 24.17 -9.52
C GLU A 39 11.24 24.22 -8.34
N PRO A 40 12.56 24.33 -8.59
CA PRO A 40 13.55 24.49 -7.53
C PRO A 40 13.18 25.64 -6.57
N GLY A 41 13.17 25.35 -5.26
CA GLY A 41 12.80 26.32 -4.23
C GLY A 41 11.32 26.61 -4.05
N ARG A 42 10.44 26.29 -5.02
CA ARG A 42 8.99 26.58 -4.96
C ARG A 42 8.14 25.35 -4.58
N GLY A 43 8.60 24.16 -4.93
CA GLY A 43 7.87 22.92 -4.70
C GLY A 43 6.71 22.71 -5.66
N ALA A 44 6.07 21.56 -5.52
CA ALA A 44 4.92 21.14 -6.31
C ALA A 44 3.91 20.40 -5.46
N ASP A 45 2.65 20.50 -5.84
CA ASP A 45 1.59 19.72 -5.21
C ASP A 45 1.66 18.27 -5.69
N LEU A 46 1.66 17.37 -4.73
CA LEU A 46 1.72 15.93 -4.90
C LEU A 46 0.49 15.29 -4.27
N ALA A 47 -0.07 14.30 -4.94
CA ALA A 47 -1.13 13.47 -4.40
C ALA A 47 -0.69 12.02 -4.28
N ILE A 48 -1.05 11.35 -3.21
CA ILE A 48 -1.11 9.90 -3.13
C ILE A 48 -2.54 9.52 -3.46
N HIS A 49 -2.77 9.02 -4.66
CA HIS A 49 -4.09 8.56 -5.09
C HIS A 49 -4.23 7.08 -4.70
N MET A 50 -5.24 6.77 -3.91
CA MET A 50 -5.56 5.43 -3.42
C MET A 50 -6.74 4.89 -4.22
N ARG A 51 -6.47 3.97 -5.15
CA ARG A 51 -7.51 3.31 -5.95
C ARG A 51 -8.06 2.13 -5.18
N THR A 52 -9.32 2.21 -4.81
CA THR A 52 -9.98 1.26 -3.92
C THR A 52 -10.90 0.32 -4.70
N ARG A 53 -10.73 -0.98 -4.53
CA ARG A 53 -11.64 -1.98 -5.12
C ARG A 53 -13.03 -1.85 -4.51
N PRO A 54 -14.11 -2.10 -5.29
CA PRO A 54 -15.48 -2.08 -4.77
C PRO A 54 -15.65 -2.99 -3.53
N GLY A 55 -16.36 -2.48 -2.52
CA GLY A 55 -16.60 -3.17 -1.25
C GLY A 55 -15.46 -3.06 -0.23
N TRP A 56 -14.32 -2.44 -0.61
CA TRP A 56 -13.21 -2.17 0.30
C TRP A 56 -13.20 -0.71 0.75
N HIS A 57 -12.53 -0.45 1.87
CA HIS A 57 -12.31 0.91 2.39
C HIS A 57 -10.95 1.03 3.06
N GLY A 58 -10.38 2.22 2.98
CA GLY A 58 -9.21 2.63 3.73
C GLY A 58 -9.62 3.53 4.91
N TYR A 59 -8.64 3.92 5.73
CA TYR A 59 -8.90 4.68 6.96
C TYR A 59 -8.40 6.12 6.90
N TRP A 60 -9.11 6.98 7.60
CA TRP A 60 -8.67 8.34 7.86
C TRP A 60 -7.53 8.38 8.87
N LEU A 61 -6.92 9.58 9.05
CA LEU A 61 -5.83 9.81 10.03
C LEU A 61 -6.23 9.40 11.46
N ASN A 62 -7.45 9.70 11.86
CA ASN A 62 -8.06 9.16 13.06
C ASN A 62 -9.10 8.10 12.66
N PRO A 63 -8.75 6.81 12.73
CA PRO A 63 -9.61 5.75 12.21
C PRO A 63 -10.90 5.53 13.02
N GLY A 64 -11.03 6.12 14.21
CA GLY A 64 -12.14 5.90 15.14
C GLY A 64 -11.83 4.78 16.14
N ASP A 65 -12.83 3.95 16.41
CA ASP A 65 -12.74 2.91 17.46
C ASP A 65 -11.88 1.71 17.04
N ALA A 66 -11.73 1.49 15.73
CA ALA A 66 -10.91 0.42 15.17
C ALA A 66 -10.22 0.87 13.87
N GLY A 67 -9.30 0.05 13.34
CA GLY A 67 -8.54 0.33 12.13
C GLY A 67 -7.20 0.97 12.41
N LEU A 68 -6.46 1.27 11.34
CA LEU A 68 -5.14 1.89 11.40
C LEU A 68 -5.00 2.94 10.30
N PRO A 69 -4.44 4.13 10.61
CA PRO A 69 -4.12 5.11 9.60
C PRO A 69 -2.99 4.61 8.69
N MET A 70 -2.89 5.20 7.50
CA MET A 70 -1.78 4.93 6.60
C MET A 70 -0.48 5.50 7.16
N ALA A 71 0.59 4.71 7.10
CA ALA A 71 1.95 5.16 7.35
C ALA A 71 2.70 5.32 6.02
N VAL A 72 3.43 6.43 5.87
CA VAL A 72 4.26 6.72 4.69
C VAL A 72 5.68 7.02 5.13
N GLU A 73 6.61 6.29 4.55
CA GLU A 73 8.05 6.53 4.68
C GLU A 73 8.60 7.03 3.34
N TRP A 74 9.02 8.28 3.33
CA TRP A 74 9.53 8.93 2.13
C TRP A 74 11.01 8.66 1.92
N GLN A 75 11.39 8.29 0.72
CA GLN A 75 12.77 8.24 0.25
C GLN A 75 12.97 9.39 -0.73
N LEU A 76 13.66 10.42 -0.26
CA LEU A 76 13.88 11.67 -0.98
C LEU A 76 15.35 11.87 -1.30
N PRO A 77 15.67 12.54 -2.40
CA PRO A 77 17.04 13.02 -2.63
C PRO A 77 17.49 14.00 -1.53
N PRO A 78 18.80 14.20 -1.34
CA PRO A 78 19.33 15.12 -0.33
C PRO A 78 18.74 16.53 -0.43
N GLY A 79 18.33 17.10 0.69
CA GLY A 79 17.79 18.45 0.80
C GLY A 79 16.32 18.61 0.36
N TRP A 80 15.68 17.56 -0.18
CA TRP A 80 14.26 17.59 -0.50
C TRP A 80 13.41 17.40 0.76
N ARG A 81 12.23 18.00 0.77
CA ARG A 81 11.28 17.91 1.90
C ARG A 81 9.89 17.58 1.37
N VAL A 82 9.10 16.91 2.19
CA VAL A 82 7.66 16.69 1.98
C VAL A 82 6.91 17.29 3.16
N GLU A 83 5.88 18.05 2.87
CA GLU A 83 4.98 18.59 3.90
C GLU A 83 4.05 17.48 4.47
N PRO A 84 3.44 17.70 5.63
CA PRO A 84 2.47 16.76 6.17
C PRO A 84 1.33 16.47 5.20
N LEU A 85 0.86 15.21 5.23
CA LEU A 85 -0.29 14.79 4.43
C LEU A 85 -1.57 15.47 4.90
N ARG A 86 -2.34 15.97 3.94
CA ARG A 86 -3.69 16.51 4.14
C ARG A 86 -4.70 15.48 3.67
N TYR A 87 -5.57 15.09 4.57
CA TYR A 87 -6.58 14.07 4.36
C TYR A 87 -7.90 14.71 3.95
N PRO A 88 -8.65 14.16 2.98
CA PRO A 88 -10.01 14.61 2.71
C PRO A 88 -10.95 14.27 3.88
N VAL A 89 -12.14 14.85 3.88
CA VAL A 89 -13.16 14.54 4.89
C VAL A 89 -13.58 13.07 4.77
N PRO A 90 -13.50 12.28 5.84
CA PRO A 90 -13.87 10.88 5.82
C PRO A 90 -15.39 10.68 5.88
N GLN A 91 -15.81 9.47 5.59
CA GLN A 91 -17.16 8.98 5.86
C GLN A 91 -17.20 8.28 7.21
N ARG A 92 -18.27 8.48 7.97
CA ARG A 92 -18.54 7.71 9.18
C ARG A 92 -19.11 6.34 8.78
N LEU A 93 -18.49 5.28 9.25
CA LEU A 93 -18.93 3.89 9.07
C LEU A 93 -19.22 3.29 10.44
N LEU A 94 -20.40 2.68 10.59
CA LEU A 94 -20.78 1.93 11.78
C LEU A 94 -20.88 0.45 11.42
N VAL A 95 -20.03 -0.38 12.03
CA VAL A 95 -20.03 -1.84 11.87
C VAL A 95 -20.09 -2.47 13.24
N ALA A 96 -21.12 -3.27 13.51
CA ALA A 96 -21.31 -4.00 14.78
C ALA A 96 -21.19 -3.08 16.03
N GLY A 97 -21.66 -1.83 15.95
CA GLY A 97 -21.57 -0.85 17.03
C GLY A 97 -20.24 -0.08 17.13
N ILE A 98 -19.26 -0.42 16.29
CA ILE A 98 -17.94 0.23 16.24
C ILE A 98 -17.97 1.36 15.22
N VAL A 99 -17.58 2.56 15.61
CA VAL A 99 -17.53 3.73 14.74
C VAL A 99 -16.15 3.87 14.12
N ASN A 100 -16.11 3.91 12.80
CA ASN A 100 -14.90 4.12 12.03
C ASN A 100 -15.01 5.34 11.11
N TYR A 101 -13.87 5.95 10.79
CA TYR A 101 -13.76 7.02 9.80
C TYR A 101 -12.94 6.52 8.62
N VAL A 102 -13.61 6.37 7.47
CA VAL A 102 -13.11 5.60 6.33
C VAL A 102 -13.29 6.33 4.99
N TYR A 103 -12.66 5.78 3.96
CA TYR A 103 -12.87 6.15 2.57
C TYR A 103 -13.40 4.92 1.81
N LYS A 104 -14.69 4.96 1.45
CA LYS A 104 -15.34 3.95 0.60
C LYS A 104 -15.20 4.38 -0.85
N GLY A 105 -14.27 3.80 -1.59
CA GLY A 105 -13.94 4.17 -2.96
C GLY A 105 -12.61 4.91 -3.05
N ASP A 106 -12.30 5.45 -4.21
CA ASP A 106 -11.05 6.15 -4.47
C ASP A 106 -10.94 7.44 -3.65
N TYR A 107 -9.75 7.70 -3.13
CA TYR A 107 -9.45 8.94 -2.40
C TYR A 107 -8.02 9.40 -2.66
N ALA A 108 -7.72 10.66 -2.36
CA ALA A 108 -6.39 11.21 -2.52
C ALA A 108 -5.93 11.95 -1.26
N LEU A 109 -4.73 11.64 -0.82
CA LEU A 109 -4.03 12.38 0.22
C LEU A 109 -3.11 13.39 -0.45
N LEU A 110 -3.22 14.65 -0.04
CA LEU A 110 -2.48 15.73 -0.65
C LEU A 110 -1.28 16.13 0.19
N THR A 111 -0.18 16.41 -0.46
CA THR A 111 1.01 16.98 0.16
C THR A 111 1.72 17.91 -0.81
N ARG A 112 2.80 18.53 -0.36
CA ARG A 112 3.67 19.33 -1.18
C ARG A 112 5.09 18.81 -1.06
N ILE A 113 5.73 18.62 -2.22
CA ILE A 113 7.15 18.28 -2.29
C ILE A 113 7.94 19.56 -2.59
N VAL A 114 9.02 19.78 -1.84
CA VAL A 114 9.83 20.99 -1.95
C VAL A 114 11.28 20.61 -2.23
N PRO A 115 11.75 20.76 -3.48
CA PRO A 115 13.17 20.62 -3.82
C PRO A 115 13.99 21.79 -3.30
N PRO A 116 15.28 21.64 -2.99
CA PRO A 116 16.17 22.76 -2.68
C PRO A 116 16.38 23.65 -3.92
N ALA A 117 16.84 24.88 -3.73
CA ALA A 117 17.03 25.84 -4.81
C ALA A 117 17.96 25.36 -5.94
N GLY A 118 18.96 24.53 -5.63
CA GLY A 118 19.89 23.94 -6.60
C GLY A 118 19.51 22.51 -7.06
N ALA A 119 18.25 22.08 -6.87
CA ALA A 119 17.84 20.73 -7.24
C ALA A 119 18.01 20.47 -8.75
N PRO A 120 18.39 19.26 -9.15
CA PRO A 120 18.39 18.87 -10.55
C PRO A 120 16.97 18.89 -11.12
N ARG A 121 16.83 19.07 -12.44
CA ARG A 121 15.53 19.11 -13.13
C ARG A 121 14.77 17.80 -13.06
N ALA A 122 15.48 16.69 -12.87
CA ALA A 122 14.88 15.36 -12.72
C ALA A 122 15.44 14.72 -11.45
N ALA A 123 14.54 14.13 -10.66
CA ALA A 123 14.87 13.39 -9.46
C ALA A 123 13.79 12.31 -9.23
N THR A 124 14.19 11.19 -8.68
CA THR A 124 13.23 10.14 -8.29
C THR A 124 12.89 10.29 -6.83
N ILE A 125 11.60 10.35 -6.53
CA ILE A 125 11.07 10.24 -5.17
C ILE A 125 10.34 8.91 -5.02
N ARG A 126 10.43 8.30 -3.83
CA ARG A 126 9.74 7.05 -3.51
C ARG A 126 8.97 7.21 -2.21
N ALA A 127 7.86 6.50 -2.11
CA ALA A 127 7.09 6.38 -0.88
C ALA A 127 6.87 4.90 -0.59
N ASN A 128 7.38 4.43 0.54
CA ASN A 128 7.04 3.13 1.10
C ASN A 128 5.84 3.30 2.00
N MET A 129 4.78 2.57 1.75
CA MET A 129 3.51 2.78 2.43
C MET A 129 3.00 1.49 3.05
N ARG A 130 2.30 1.64 4.18
CA ARG A 130 1.55 0.59 4.85
C ARG A 130 0.19 1.15 5.22
N TRP A 131 -0.84 0.38 4.97
CA TRP A 131 -2.22 0.76 5.28
C TRP A 131 -3.04 -0.48 5.63
N LEU A 132 -4.24 -0.25 6.13
CA LEU A 132 -5.21 -1.29 6.37
C LEU A 132 -6.32 -1.16 5.32
N ALA A 133 -6.62 -2.23 4.61
CA ALA A 133 -7.74 -2.35 3.70
C ALA A 133 -8.78 -3.28 4.32
N CYS A 134 -10.02 -2.81 4.47
CA CYS A 134 -11.08 -3.60 5.09
C CYS A 134 -12.32 -3.68 4.21
N THR A 135 -13.07 -4.75 4.39
CA THR A 135 -14.51 -4.83 4.10
C THR A 135 -15.29 -4.72 5.41
N ASP A 136 -16.60 -4.91 5.39
CA ASP A 136 -17.39 -4.97 6.63
C ASP A 136 -17.13 -6.26 7.44
N GLU A 137 -16.38 -7.22 6.90
CA GLU A 137 -16.13 -8.53 7.50
C GLU A 137 -14.66 -8.79 7.84
N ILE A 138 -13.74 -8.34 7.00
CA ILE A 138 -12.31 -8.63 7.13
C ILE A 138 -11.45 -7.40 6.95
N CYS A 139 -10.30 -7.39 7.62
CA CYS A 139 -9.24 -6.40 7.44
C CYS A 139 -7.93 -7.05 7.02
N VAL A 140 -7.26 -6.49 6.04
CA VAL A 140 -5.99 -6.98 5.50
C VAL A 140 -4.95 -5.86 5.59
N PRO A 141 -3.86 -6.07 6.32
CA PRO A 141 -2.71 -5.17 6.24
C PRO A 141 -2.09 -5.26 4.85
N GLU A 142 -1.97 -4.12 4.20
CA GLU A 142 -1.38 -3.99 2.88
C GLU A 142 -0.16 -3.06 2.91
N ARG A 143 0.70 -3.23 1.92
CA ARG A 143 1.90 -2.41 1.73
C ARG A 143 2.22 -2.26 0.25
N GLY A 144 2.92 -1.20 -0.07
CA GLY A 144 3.39 -0.95 -1.42
C GLY A 144 4.43 0.15 -1.46
N THR A 145 5.20 0.14 -2.54
CA THR A 145 6.15 1.21 -2.86
C THR A 145 5.72 1.83 -4.17
N VAL A 146 5.64 3.15 -4.19
CA VAL A 146 5.40 3.93 -5.41
C VAL A 146 6.53 4.90 -5.64
N ALA A 147 6.77 5.25 -6.89
CA ALA A 147 7.82 6.18 -7.28
C ALA A 147 7.31 7.15 -8.36
N LEU A 148 7.93 8.30 -8.40
CA LEU A 148 7.73 9.34 -9.39
C LEU A 148 9.09 9.88 -9.84
#